data_cbf4e1681d25fa82fcf3a22a97441b21
#
_entry.id   cbf4e1681d25fa82fcf3a22a97441b21
#
_cell.length_a   1.000
_cell.length_b   1.000
_cell.length_c   1.000
_cell.angle_alpha   90.00
_cell.angle_beta   90.00
_cell.angle_gamma   90.00
#
_symmetry.space_group_name_H-M   'P 1'
#
loop_
_entity.id
_entity.type
_entity.pdbx_description
1 polymer ?
#
loop_
_entity_poly.entity_id
_entity_poly.type
_entity_poly.pdbx_seq_one_letter_code
_entity_poly.pdbx_strand_id
1 'polypeptide(L)'
;MNKWSWWCPWTALGLAAGILMLWGVSLWTALLAALLLVCPALILWGLFKTSSLPQAAQETIPETRGMTLNWLAPFYDTLCRFYGLGRSFREETLRHATLKPGEHFLDVGCGTGVLTRLAAGIVGSSGLAVGIDPAPRMIAVARKNAAGSSQAEFRLAAIERLPFESGSFDVAMASLMLHHLPPNLKRDGLGEVYRVLKPGGRLIVVDLDRPANPLWWLLAWPLLMMPMTASNLRGEIPYYLRDAKFDPVHTQGRRMQLLTFWQAIKPMNPGEPS
;
A
#
# COMPACT_ATOMS: atom_id res chain seq x y z
N MET A 1 38.70 -10.92 -6.48
CA MET A 1 38.04 -11.52 -7.66
C MET A 1 37.11 -12.64 -7.17
N ASN A 2 35.84 -12.35 -6.91
CA ASN A 2 34.87 -13.31 -6.37
C ASN A 2 34.09 -13.97 -7.51
N LYS A 3 34.35 -15.26 -7.77
CA LYS A 3 33.80 -16.09 -8.86
C LYS A 3 32.42 -16.71 -8.56
N TRP A 4 31.57 -16.09 -7.72
CA TRP A 4 30.28 -16.68 -7.30
C TRP A 4 29.05 -15.92 -7.82
N SER A 5 29.14 -15.20 -8.96
CA SER A 5 28.06 -14.35 -9.47
C SER A 5 27.10 -15.01 -10.50
N TRP A 6 27.13 -16.34 -10.70
CA TRP A 6 26.41 -16.99 -11.82
C TRP A 6 25.28 -17.95 -11.41
N TRP A 7 24.89 -18.01 -10.14
CA TRP A 7 23.70 -18.78 -9.79
C TRP A 7 22.45 -17.89 -9.94
N CYS A 8 21.89 -17.93 -11.17
CA CYS A 8 20.58 -17.33 -11.43
C CYS A 8 19.51 -18.16 -10.70
N PRO A 9 18.62 -17.57 -9.89
CA PRO A 9 17.55 -18.29 -9.19
C PRO A 9 16.66 -19.12 -10.15
N TRP A 10 16.60 -18.74 -11.40
CA TRP A 10 15.88 -19.47 -12.46
C TRP A 10 16.49 -20.82 -12.82
N THR A 11 17.79 -20.98 -12.67
CA THR A 11 18.46 -22.28 -12.92
C THR A 11 18.19 -23.29 -11.81
N ALA A 12 18.10 -22.83 -10.57
CA ALA A 12 17.72 -23.68 -9.43
C ALA A 12 16.25 -24.14 -9.53
N LEU A 13 15.36 -23.27 -10.03
CA LEU A 13 13.95 -23.56 -10.30
C LEU A 13 13.77 -24.61 -11.40
N GLY A 14 14.50 -24.47 -12.52
CA GLY A 14 14.47 -25.42 -13.62
C GLY A 14 14.95 -26.81 -13.20
N LEU A 15 16.00 -26.88 -12.37
CA LEU A 15 16.54 -28.13 -11.84
C LEU A 15 15.56 -28.78 -10.84
N ALA A 16 14.94 -28.04 -9.93
CA ALA A 16 13.97 -28.57 -8.98
C ALA A 16 12.70 -29.09 -9.67
N ALA A 17 12.18 -28.36 -10.67
CA ALA A 17 11.04 -28.79 -11.46
C ALA A 17 11.37 -30.03 -12.31
N GLY A 18 12.58 -30.09 -12.89
CA GLY A 18 13.06 -31.26 -13.67
C GLY A 18 13.20 -32.51 -12.79
N ILE A 19 13.71 -32.38 -11.56
CA ILE A 19 13.84 -33.51 -10.64
C ILE A 19 12.44 -34.01 -10.20
N LEU A 20 11.48 -33.12 -9.92
CA LEU A 20 10.12 -33.52 -9.57
C LEU A 20 9.38 -34.20 -10.73
N MET A 21 9.63 -33.79 -11.98
CA MET A 21 9.08 -34.47 -13.17
C MET A 21 9.62 -35.90 -13.35
N LEU A 22 10.88 -36.16 -13.01
CA LEU A 22 11.47 -37.49 -13.03
C LEU A 22 10.82 -38.47 -12.04
N TRP A 23 10.12 -37.95 -11.03
CA TRP A 23 9.38 -38.73 -10.00
C TRP A 23 7.90 -38.91 -10.31
N GLY A 24 7.45 -38.61 -11.54
CA GLY A 24 6.05 -38.79 -11.94
C GLY A 24 5.07 -37.78 -11.39
N VAL A 25 5.57 -36.65 -10.87
CA VAL A 25 4.77 -35.56 -10.34
C VAL A 25 4.22 -34.72 -11.50
N SER A 26 2.90 -34.43 -11.48
CA SER A 26 2.29 -33.63 -12.55
C SER A 26 2.92 -32.22 -12.64
N LEU A 27 2.93 -31.66 -13.86
CA LEU A 27 3.48 -30.31 -14.10
C LEU A 27 2.89 -29.26 -13.15
N TRP A 28 1.61 -29.37 -12.83
CA TRP A 28 0.91 -28.46 -11.93
C TRP A 28 1.36 -28.57 -10.47
N THR A 29 1.60 -29.79 -9.98
CA THR A 29 2.14 -29.98 -8.62
C THR A 29 3.60 -29.58 -8.51
N ALA A 30 4.38 -29.78 -9.58
CA ALA A 30 5.76 -29.30 -9.65
C ALA A 30 5.83 -27.76 -9.66
N LEU A 31 4.94 -27.09 -10.40
CA LEU A 31 4.85 -25.64 -10.43
C LEU A 31 4.38 -25.08 -9.07
N LEU A 32 3.42 -25.74 -8.42
CA LEU A 32 2.95 -25.34 -7.08
C LEU A 32 4.04 -25.50 -6.03
N ALA A 33 4.78 -26.61 -6.06
CA ALA A 33 5.91 -26.85 -5.17
C ALA A 33 7.06 -25.85 -5.43
N ALA A 34 7.35 -25.55 -6.70
CA ALA A 34 8.34 -24.53 -7.06
C ALA A 34 7.91 -23.15 -6.56
N LEU A 35 6.64 -22.78 -6.67
CA LEU A 35 6.11 -21.51 -6.15
C LEU A 35 6.24 -21.44 -4.63
N LEU A 36 5.94 -22.54 -3.93
CA LEU A 36 6.03 -22.63 -2.46
C LEU A 36 7.48 -22.58 -1.94
N LEU A 37 8.45 -23.03 -2.74
CA LEU A 37 9.87 -23.00 -2.39
C LEU A 37 10.56 -21.68 -2.76
N VAL A 38 10.12 -21.06 -3.86
CA VAL A 38 10.72 -19.80 -4.37
C VAL A 38 10.32 -18.60 -3.54
N CYS A 39 9.07 -18.52 -3.08
CA CYS A 39 8.66 -17.42 -2.21
C CYS A 39 9.51 -17.32 -0.93
N PRO A 40 9.73 -18.41 -0.14
CA PRO A 40 10.62 -18.36 1.01
C PRO A 40 12.08 -18.08 0.66
N ALA A 41 12.59 -18.64 -0.46
CA ALA A 41 13.98 -18.42 -0.89
C ALA A 41 14.22 -16.97 -1.31
N LEU A 42 13.27 -16.35 -2.02
CA LEU A 42 13.32 -14.92 -2.36
C LEU A 42 13.20 -14.05 -1.11
N ILE A 43 12.39 -14.45 -0.13
CA ILE A 43 12.27 -13.77 1.17
C ILE A 43 13.60 -13.84 1.92
N LEU A 44 14.20 -15.03 2.02
CA LEU A 44 15.49 -15.22 2.67
C LEU A 44 16.62 -14.46 1.94
N TRP A 45 16.66 -14.52 0.61
CA TRP A 45 17.64 -13.77 -0.18
C TRP A 45 17.47 -12.26 -0.04
N GLY A 46 16.23 -11.77 0.02
CA GLY A 46 15.90 -10.38 0.34
C GLY A 46 16.41 -9.96 1.73
N LEU A 47 16.23 -10.81 2.75
CA LEU A 47 16.72 -10.58 4.11
C LEU A 47 18.25 -10.50 4.17
N PHE A 48 18.97 -11.35 3.40
CA PHE A 48 20.44 -11.32 3.34
C PHE A 48 20.99 -10.10 2.58
N LYS A 49 20.26 -9.55 1.61
CA LYS A 49 20.70 -8.40 0.80
C LYS A 49 20.42 -7.05 1.47
N THR A 50 19.80 -7.02 2.65
CA THR A 50 19.44 -5.79 3.37
C THR A 50 20.62 -5.06 4.01
N SER A 51 21.85 -5.59 3.96
CA SER A 51 23.01 -5.05 4.68
C SER A 51 23.73 -3.86 4.03
N SER A 52 23.30 -3.38 2.86
CA SER A 52 23.90 -2.20 2.23
C SER A 52 22.83 -1.24 1.72
N LEU A 53 22.24 -0.46 2.65
CA LEU A 53 21.54 0.76 2.29
C LEU A 53 22.59 1.82 1.93
N PRO A 54 22.45 2.55 0.79
CA PRO A 54 23.15 3.81 0.66
C PRO A 54 22.74 4.67 1.85
N GLN A 55 23.70 5.25 2.55
CA GLN A 55 23.49 6.30 3.54
C GLN A 55 22.87 7.53 2.83
N ALA A 56 21.59 7.44 2.47
CA ALA A 56 20.82 8.60 2.09
C ALA A 56 20.54 9.36 3.38
N ALA A 57 21.12 10.55 3.49
CA ALA A 57 20.90 11.61 4.46
C ALA A 57 19.94 11.26 5.61
N GLN A 58 20.45 11.22 6.80
CA GLN A 58 19.96 11.45 8.17
C GLN A 58 18.46 11.78 8.41
N GLU A 59 17.53 11.26 7.58
CA GLU A 59 16.11 11.26 7.95
C GLU A 59 15.94 10.18 9.04
N THR A 60 15.50 10.59 10.21
CA THR A 60 15.17 9.67 11.30
C THR A 60 14.08 8.72 10.81
N ILE A 61 14.38 7.42 10.79
CA ILE A 61 13.37 6.41 10.41
C ILE A 61 12.26 6.47 11.44
N PRO A 62 11.00 6.71 11.03
CA PRO A 62 9.90 6.80 11.97
C PRO A 62 9.67 5.46 12.65
N GLU A 63 9.49 5.49 13.96
CA GLU A 63 9.03 4.32 14.69
C GLU A 63 7.59 4.01 14.28
N THR A 64 7.33 2.78 13.87
CA THR A 64 5.99 2.29 13.58
C THR A 64 5.79 0.89 14.11
N ARG A 65 4.59 0.61 14.60
CA ARG A 65 4.14 -0.73 14.98
C ARG A 65 3.44 -1.45 13.82
N GLY A 66 3.30 -0.76 12.69
CA GLY A 66 2.82 -1.33 11.43
C GLY A 66 3.87 -2.19 10.72
N MET A 67 3.42 -3.10 9.87
CA MET A 67 4.30 -3.90 9.02
C MET A 67 4.85 -3.06 7.88
N THR A 68 6.16 -3.06 7.68
CA THR A 68 6.82 -2.37 6.56
C THR A 68 7.33 -3.36 5.54
N LEU A 69 7.16 -3.05 4.25
CA LEU A 69 7.61 -3.88 3.13
C LEU A 69 8.94 -3.39 2.54
N ASN A 70 9.84 -2.91 3.40
CA ASN A 70 11.10 -2.28 3.00
C ASN A 70 11.98 -3.16 2.08
N TRP A 71 12.02 -4.47 2.32
CA TRP A 71 12.79 -5.43 1.53
C TRP A 71 12.18 -5.68 0.14
N LEU A 72 10.87 -5.48 -0.03
CA LEU A 72 10.14 -5.76 -1.26
C LEU A 72 10.23 -4.60 -2.27
N ALA A 73 10.69 -3.41 -1.86
CA ALA A 73 10.67 -2.20 -2.68
C ALA A 73 11.20 -2.37 -4.12
N PRO A 74 12.29 -3.10 -4.42
CA PRO A 74 12.79 -3.26 -5.78
C PRO A 74 11.88 -4.07 -6.71
N PHE A 75 11.02 -4.92 -6.14
CA PHE A 75 10.16 -5.85 -6.88
C PHE A 75 8.67 -5.53 -6.74
N TYR A 76 8.35 -4.57 -5.89
CA TYR A 76 6.98 -4.25 -5.47
C TYR A 76 6.05 -3.96 -6.65
N ASP A 77 6.45 -3.09 -7.57
CA ASP A 77 5.61 -2.72 -8.72
C ASP A 77 5.40 -3.88 -9.69
N THR A 78 6.39 -4.77 -9.83
CA THR A 78 6.27 -5.98 -10.66
C THR A 78 5.29 -6.97 -10.04
N LEU A 79 5.38 -7.15 -8.71
CA LEU A 79 4.47 -8.00 -7.96
C LEU A 79 3.03 -7.46 -8.03
N CYS A 80 2.85 -6.16 -7.81
CA CYS A 80 1.53 -5.51 -7.93
C CYS A 80 0.94 -5.72 -9.33
N ARG A 81 1.73 -5.58 -10.40
CA ARG A 81 1.25 -5.84 -11.77
C ARG A 81 0.79 -7.28 -11.95
N PHE A 82 1.54 -8.23 -11.42
CA PHE A 82 1.19 -9.64 -11.50
C PHE A 82 -0.16 -9.96 -10.83
N TYR A 83 -0.46 -9.32 -9.69
CA TYR A 83 -1.73 -9.47 -8.99
C TYR A 83 -2.85 -8.56 -9.51
N GLY A 84 -2.70 -7.92 -10.67
CA GLY A 84 -3.71 -7.03 -11.23
C GLY A 84 -3.88 -5.70 -10.48
N LEU A 85 -2.93 -5.36 -9.60
CA LEU A 85 -2.87 -4.12 -8.81
C LEU A 85 -1.92 -3.08 -9.44
N GLY A 86 -1.70 -3.18 -10.77
CA GLY A 86 -0.84 -2.30 -11.52
C GLY A 86 -1.48 -0.94 -11.80
N ARG A 87 -1.07 -0.31 -12.92
CA ARG A 87 -1.47 1.05 -13.29
C ARG A 87 -3.00 1.24 -13.41
N SER A 88 -3.69 0.30 -14.07
CA SER A 88 -5.16 0.40 -14.23
C SER A 88 -5.92 0.40 -12.91
N PHE A 89 -5.47 -0.39 -11.93
CA PHE A 89 -6.02 -0.38 -10.57
C PHE A 89 -5.80 0.97 -9.89
N ARG A 90 -4.62 1.56 -10.03
CA ARG A 90 -4.28 2.85 -9.41
C ARG A 90 -5.06 3.99 -10.06
N GLU A 91 -5.25 3.96 -11.37
CA GLU A 91 -6.10 4.92 -12.09
C GLU A 91 -7.58 4.78 -11.67
N GLU A 92 -8.08 3.56 -11.48
CA GLU A 92 -9.41 3.29 -10.92
C GLU A 92 -9.54 3.88 -9.51
N THR A 93 -8.55 3.64 -8.65
CA THR A 93 -8.51 4.17 -7.28
C THR A 93 -8.59 5.70 -7.27
N LEU A 94 -7.85 6.37 -8.16
CA LEU A 94 -7.89 7.83 -8.29
C LEU A 94 -9.22 8.36 -8.84
N ARG A 95 -9.91 7.62 -9.70
CA ARG A 95 -11.27 8.02 -10.14
C ARG A 95 -12.23 8.14 -8.96
N HIS A 96 -12.12 7.25 -7.97
CA HIS A 96 -12.91 7.34 -6.74
C HIS A 96 -12.57 8.58 -5.89
N ALA A 97 -11.34 9.09 -6.01
CA ALA A 97 -10.95 10.32 -5.31
C ALA A 97 -11.54 11.59 -5.92
N THR A 98 -11.96 11.55 -7.19
CA THR A 98 -12.50 12.72 -7.92
C THR A 98 -11.62 13.97 -7.76
N LEU A 99 -10.29 13.79 -7.90
CA LEU A 99 -9.32 14.87 -7.74
C LEU A 99 -9.56 16.02 -8.71
N LYS A 100 -9.36 17.23 -8.23
CA LYS A 100 -9.47 18.47 -9.00
C LYS A 100 -8.12 19.17 -9.09
N PRO A 101 -7.85 19.92 -10.18
CA PRO A 101 -6.70 20.82 -10.23
C PRO A 101 -6.69 21.78 -9.03
N GLY A 102 -5.50 21.99 -8.46
CA GLY A 102 -5.29 22.85 -7.30
C GLY A 102 -5.50 22.19 -5.94
N GLU A 103 -6.04 20.96 -5.87
CA GLU A 103 -6.19 20.27 -4.59
C GLU A 103 -4.84 19.80 -4.02
N HIS A 104 -4.75 19.79 -2.69
CA HIS A 104 -3.67 19.16 -1.95
C HIS A 104 -4.07 17.71 -1.60
N PHE A 105 -3.29 16.78 -2.09
CA PHE A 105 -3.54 15.34 -1.98
C PHE A 105 -2.48 14.66 -1.10
N LEU A 106 -2.90 13.82 -0.18
CA LEU A 106 -2.05 13.00 0.68
C LEU A 106 -2.24 11.51 0.36
N ASP A 107 -1.15 10.82 -0.02
CA ASP A 107 -1.09 9.37 -0.24
C ASP A 107 -0.44 8.71 0.98
N VAL A 108 -1.23 8.05 1.82
CA VAL A 108 -0.78 7.41 3.05
C VAL A 108 -0.38 5.97 2.76
N GLY A 109 0.89 5.62 3.02
CA GLY A 109 1.45 4.33 2.62
C GLY A 109 1.71 4.29 1.11
N CYS A 110 2.34 5.33 0.57
CA CYS A 110 2.51 5.52 -0.88
C CYS A 110 3.39 4.47 -1.57
N GLY A 111 4.16 3.68 -0.81
CA GLY A 111 5.10 2.70 -1.34
C GLY A 111 6.09 3.33 -2.31
N THR A 112 6.14 2.80 -3.54
CA THR A 112 7.02 3.29 -4.63
C THR A 112 6.52 4.57 -5.32
N GLY A 113 5.45 5.19 -4.80
CA GLY A 113 4.94 6.50 -5.21
C GLY A 113 4.20 6.55 -6.55
N VAL A 114 3.74 5.40 -7.08
CA VAL A 114 3.05 5.38 -8.38
C VAL A 114 1.74 6.15 -8.32
N LEU A 115 0.94 5.95 -7.26
CA LEU A 115 -0.35 6.60 -7.10
C LEU A 115 -0.18 8.10 -6.84
N THR A 116 0.75 8.48 -5.98
CA THR A 116 1.10 9.89 -5.72
C THR A 116 1.49 10.63 -7.00
N ARG A 117 2.33 10.03 -7.86
CA ARG A 117 2.74 10.64 -9.14
C ARG A 117 1.59 10.80 -10.13
N LEU A 118 0.67 9.83 -10.18
CA LEU A 118 -0.54 9.95 -11.00
C LEU A 118 -1.44 11.07 -10.48
N ALA A 119 -1.60 11.18 -9.16
CA ALA A 119 -2.36 12.26 -8.53
C ALA A 119 -1.74 13.63 -8.82
N ALA A 120 -0.40 13.75 -8.77
CA ALA A 120 0.33 14.97 -9.10
C ALA A 120 0.02 15.49 -10.51
N GLY A 121 -0.13 14.57 -11.48
CA GLY A 121 -0.55 14.92 -12.84
C GLY A 121 -1.99 15.47 -12.92
N ILE A 122 -2.87 15.08 -11.98
CA ILE A 122 -4.27 15.55 -11.95
C ILE A 122 -4.37 16.89 -11.24
N VAL A 123 -3.74 17.04 -10.07
CA VAL A 123 -3.81 18.29 -9.29
C VAL A 123 -3.07 19.45 -9.97
N GLY A 124 -2.11 19.14 -10.84
CA GLY A 124 -1.40 20.12 -11.68
C GLY A 124 -0.52 21.08 -10.89
N SER A 125 -0.07 22.14 -11.56
CA SER A 125 0.92 23.09 -11.02
C SER A 125 0.42 23.96 -9.87
N SER A 126 -0.89 24.10 -9.71
CA SER A 126 -1.52 24.83 -8.60
C SER A 126 -1.84 23.95 -7.37
N GLY A 127 -1.69 22.63 -7.51
CA GLY A 127 -1.91 21.66 -6.45
C GLY A 127 -0.61 21.01 -5.98
N LEU A 128 -0.73 20.09 -5.02
CA LEU A 128 0.39 19.34 -4.45
C LEU A 128 -0.06 17.90 -4.15
N ALA A 129 0.74 16.91 -4.53
CA ALA A 129 0.56 15.53 -4.12
C ALA A 129 1.72 15.10 -3.22
N VAL A 130 1.41 14.71 -1.98
CA VAL A 130 2.40 14.26 -1.00
C VAL A 130 2.18 12.79 -0.72
N GLY A 131 3.23 11.98 -0.90
CA GLY A 131 3.25 10.57 -0.50
C GLY A 131 4.06 10.37 0.77
N ILE A 132 3.53 9.59 1.71
CA ILE A 132 4.27 9.17 2.90
C ILE A 132 4.34 7.65 2.99
N ASP A 133 5.47 7.14 3.48
CA ASP A 133 5.67 5.73 3.80
C ASP A 133 6.73 5.59 4.90
N PRO A 134 6.58 4.68 5.87
CA PRO A 134 7.58 4.46 6.91
C PRO A 134 8.81 3.69 6.43
N ALA A 135 8.78 3.09 5.23
CA ALA A 135 9.85 2.28 4.67
C ALA A 135 10.86 3.12 3.86
N PRO A 136 12.11 3.32 4.32
CA PRO A 136 13.09 4.17 3.64
C PRO A 136 13.37 3.77 2.19
N ARG A 137 13.38 2.47 1.88
CA ARG A 137 13.61 2.00 0.50
C ARG A 137 12.43 2.31 -0.42
N MET A 138 11.19 2.26 0.09
CA MET A 138 10.02 2.67 -0.68
C MET A 138 10.12 4.14 -1.05
N ILE A 139 10.42 5.01 -0.09
CA ILE A 139 10.60 6.45 -0.32
C ILE A 139 11.78 6.74 -1.27
N ALA A 140 12.89 6.01 -1.14
CA ALA A 140 14.02 6.18 -2.08
C ALA A 140 13.63 5.84 -3.53
N VAL A 141 12.87 4.77 -3.73
CA VAL A 141 12.33 4.40 -5.07
C VAL A 141 11.32 5.43 -5.54
N ALA A 142 10.41 5.90 -4.68
CA ALA A 142 9.41 6.91 -5.00
C ALA A 142 10.05 8.21 -5.48
N ARG A 143 11.04 8.72 -4.74
CA ARG A 143 11.81 9.94 -5.09
C ARG A 143 12.56 9.77 -6.40
N LYS A 144 13.21 8.61 -6.62
CA LYS A 144 13.88 8.30 -7.88
C LYS A 144 12.91 8.34 -9.07
N ASN A 145 11.73 7.73 -8.89
CA ASN A 145 10.72 7.63 -9.94
C ASN A 145 10.00 8.97 -10.22
N ALA A 146 10.08 9.94 -9.30
CA ALA A 146 9.47 11.26 -9.43
C ALA A 146 10.45 12.34 -9.92
N ALA A 147 11.69 11.98 -10.22
CA ALA A 147 12.67 12.92 -10.72
C ALA A 147 12.13 13.70 -11.92
N GLY A 148 12.02 15.05 -11.79
CA GLY A 148 11.42 15.92 -12.79
C GLY A 148 9.94 16.29 -12.57
N SER A 149 9.26 15.75 -11.53
CA SER A 149 7.91 16.19 -11.15
C SER A 149 7.97 17.15 -9.97
N SER A 150 7.64 18.41 -10.17
CA SER A 150 7.62 19.41 -9.09
C SER A 150 6.41 19.35 -8.17
N GLN A 151 5.35 18.65 -8.57
CA GLN A 151 4.08 18.54 -7.84
C GLN A 151 3.97 17.25 -7.00
N ALA A 152 4.97 16.34 -7.05
CA ALA A 152 5.00 15.11 -6.27
C ALA A 152 6.12 15.18 -5.22
N GLU A 153 5.75 15.20 -3.94
CA GLU A 153 6.68 15.14 -2.81
C GLU A 153 6.60 13.77 -2.11
N PHE A 154 7.73 13.32 -1.55
CA PHE A 154 7.78 12.07 -0.78
C PHE A 154 8.49 12.27 0.53
N ARG A 155 7.83 11.90 1.63
CA ARG A 155 8.36 12.04 2.98
C ARG A 155 8.39 10.70 3.72
N LEU A 156 9.46 10.47 4.45
CA LEU A 156 9.58 9.33 5.34
C LEU A 156 8.77 9.62 6.61
N ALA A 157 7.60 9.01 6.72
CA ALA A 157 6.69 9.23 7.86
C ALA A 157 5.79 8.01 8.09
N ALA A 158 5.36 7.82 9.32
CA ALA A 158 4.39 6.82 9.72
C ALA A 158 3.01 7.46 9.93
N ILE A 159 1.95 6.69 9.70
CA ILE A 159 0.57 7.17 9.81
C ILE A 159 0.21 7.60 11.25
N GLU A 160 0.89 7.04 12.26
CA GLU A 160 0.68 7.33 13.67
C GLU A 160 0.95 8.77 14.06
N ARG A 161 1.79 9.45 13.28
CA ARG A 161 2.16 10.84 13.51
C ARG A 161 2.51 11.50 12.19
N LEU A 162 1.53 12.15 11.59
CA LEU A 162 1.69 12.85 10.31
C LEU A 162 2.41 14.20 10.51
N PRO A 163 3.53 14.45 9.80
CA PRO A 163 4.31 15.69 9.96
C PRO A 163 3.68 16.85 9.17
N PHE A 164 2.38 17.06 9.36
CA PHE A 164 1.61 18.10 8.70
C PHE A 164 0.70 18.81 9.71
N GLU A 165 0.39 20.06 9.44
CA GLU A 165 -0.57 20.84 10.21
C GLU A 165 -2.01 20.32 10.00
N SER A 166 -2.89 20.62 10.95
CA SER A 166 -4.32 20.31 10.81
C SER A 166 -4.91 21.06 9.61
N GLY A 167 -5.76 20.40 8.83
CA GLY A 167 -6.44 21.04 7.71
C GLY A 167 -5.52 21.36 6.51
N SER A 168 -4.45 20.62 6.30
CA SER A 168 -3.49 20.84 5.19
C SER A 168 -3.93 20.27 3.86
N PHE A 169 -4.82 19.26 3.85
CA PHE A 169 -5.17 18.49 2.65
C PHE A 169 -6.67 18.52 2.35
N ASP A 170 -6.97 18.60 1.07
CA ASP A 170 -8.35 18.48 0.55
C ASP A 170 -8.76 17.01 0.43
N VAL A 171 -7.81 16.16 0.07
CA VAL A 171 -8.02 14.73 -0.19
C VAL A 171 -6.89 13.92 0.43
N ALA A 172 -7.26 12.86 1.15
CA ALA A 172 -6.33 11.82 1.56
C ALA A 172 -6.71 10.48 0.92
N MET A 173 -5.74 9.61 0.75
CA MET A 173 -5.93 8.25 0.25
C MET A 173 -5.10 7.25 1.05
N ALA A 174 -5.71 6.10 1.35
CA ALA A 174 -5.04 4.95 1.93
C ALA A 174 -5.33 3.72 1.04
N SER A 175 -4.35 3.33 0.23
CA SER A 175 -4.51 2.27 -0.77
C SER A 175 -3.69 1.05 -0.40
N LEU A 176 -4.36 -0.05 -0.05
CA LEU A 176 -3.75 -1.34 0.28
C LEU A 176 -2.68 -1.23 1.38
N MET A 177 -2.97 -0.46 2.43
CA MET A 177 -2.03 -0.26 3.52
C MET A 177 -2.61 -0.53 4.93
N LEU A 178 -3.93 -0.36 5.12
CA LEU A 178 -4.54 -0.54 6.45
C LEU A 178 -4.45 -1.98 6.95
N HIS A 179 -4.45 -2.98 6.05
CA HIS A 179 -4.29 -4.39 6.43
C HIS A 179 -2.87 -4.72 6.97
N HIS A 180 -1.93 -3.79 6.87
CA HIS A 180 -0.60 -3.89 7.49
C HIS A 180 -0.55 -3.30 8.91
N LEU A 181 -1.64 -2.72 9.38
CA LEU A 181 -1.71 -2.05 10.67
C LEU A 181 -2.50 -2.89 11.69
N PRO A 182 -2.02 -3.02 12.93
CA PRO A 182 -2.83 -3.56 14.02
C PRO A 182 -4.06 -2.67 14.30
N PRO A 183 -5.14 -3.22 14.90
CA PRO A 183 -6.42 -2.49 15.10
C PRO A 183 -6.29 -1.14 15.81
N ASN A 184 -5.48 -1.07 16.87
CA ASN A 184 -5.25 0.18 17.60
C ASN A 184 -4.56 1.23 16.70
N LEU A 185 -3.60 0.81 15.90
CA LEU A 185 -2.88 1.70 14.99
C LEU A 185 -3.76 2.21 13.83
N LYS A 186 -4.73 1.41 13.38
CA LYS A 186 -5.74 1.90 12.43
C LYS A 186 -6.54 3.08 13.01
N ARG A 187 -6.95 2.99 14.29
CA ARG A 187 -7.66 4.09 14.96
C ARG A 187 -6.80 5.34 15.08
N ASP A 188 -5.60 5.17 15.64
CA ASP A 188 -4.67 6.29 15.87
C ASP A 188 -4.34 6.97 14.52
N GLY A 189 -3.98 6.18 13.51
CA GLY A 189 -3.60 6.69 12.20
C GLY A 189 -4.75 7.33 11.43
N LEU A 190 -5.96 6.76 11.46
CA LEU A 190 -7.13 7.39 10.84
C LEU A 190 -7.53 8.68 11.56
N GLY A 191 -7.29 8.78 12.88
CA GLY A 191 -7.43 10.03 13.63
C GLY A 191 -6.46 11.11 13.15
N GLU A 192 -5.21 10.74 12.85
CA GLU A 192 -4.22 11.66 12.27
C GLU A 192 -4.60 12.08 10.84
N VAL A 193 -5.10 11.14 10.01
CA VAL A 193 -5.61 11.48 8.67
C VAL A 193 -6.80 12.45 8.78
N TYR A 194 -7.73 12.21 9.72
CA TYR A 194 -8.82 13.13 9.97
C TYR A 194 -8.32 14.52 10.38
N ARG A 195 -7.31 14.60 11.25
CA ARG A 195 -6.71 15.86 11.70
C ARG A 195 -6.16 16.68 10.54
N VAL A 196 -5.39 16.06 9.64
CA VAL A 196 -4.72 16.76 8.54
C VAL A 196 -5.63 17.10 7.36
N LEU A 197 -6.82 16.47 7.26
CA LEU A 197 -7.82 16.85 6.28
C LEU A 197 -8.50 18.17 6.66
N LYS A 198 -8.80 19.01 5.67
CA LYS A 198 -9.65 20.20 5.80
C LYS A 198 -11.08 19.80 6.18
N PRO A 199 -11.86 20.66 6.86
CA PRO A 199 -13.30 20.50 6.90
C PRO A 199 -13.87 20.34 5.49
N GLY A 200 -14.81 19.40 5.28
CA GLY A 200 -15.31 19.02 3.97
C GLY A 200 -14.33 18.18 3.13
N GLY A 201 -13.11 17.95 3.58
CA GLY A 201 -12.14 17.10 2.92
C GLY A 201 -12.57 15.62 2.95
N ARG A 202 -12.01 14.83 2.02
CA ARG A 202 -12.40 13.43 1.84
C ARG A 202 -11.22 12.48 1.95
N LEU A 203 -11.46 11.33 2.57
CA LEU A 203 -10.55 10.19 2.60
C LEU A 203 -11.10 9.09 1.69
N ILE A 204 -10.27 8.59 0.78
CA ILE A 204 -10.54 7.40 0.00
C ILE A 204 -9.72 6.24 0.57
N VAL A 205 -10.39 5.16 0.91
CA VAL A 205 -9.75 3.91 1.34
C VAL A 205 -10.04 2.84 0.32
N VAL A 206 -9.03 2.11 -0.12
CA VAL A 206 -9.20 0.84 -0.82
C VAL A 206 -8.36 -0.22 -0.14
N ASP A 207 -9.00 -1.26 0.35
CA ASP A 207 -8.31 -2.31 1.11
C ASP A 207 -9.10 -3.62 1.09
N LEU A 208 -8.49 -4.67 1.66
CA LEU A 208 -9.15 -5.93 1.89
C LEU A 208 -10.41 -5.71 2.73
N ASP A 209 -11.45 -6.46 2.38
CA ASP A 209 -12.73 -6.43 3.04
C ASP A 209 -13.28 -7.85 3.17
N ARG A 210 -14.40 -7.98 3.82
CA ARG A 210 -15.11 -9.26 3.96
C ARG A 210 -15.34 -9.92 2.60
N PRO A 211 -14.83 -11.14 2.37
CA PRO A 211 -15.02 -11.84 1.10
C PRO A 211 -16.50 -11.98 0.74
N ALA A 212 -16.83 -11.78 -0.53
CA ALA A 212 -18.22 -11.72 -0.99
C ALA A 212 -18.90 -13.10 -1.10
N ASN A 213 -18.12 -14.19 -1.17
CA ASN A 213 -18.66 -15.53 -1.33
C ASN A 213 -17.75 -16.60 -0.66
N PRO A 214 -18.23 -17.83 -0.47
CA PRO A 214 -17.49 -18.90 0.22
C PRO A 214 -16.15 -19.26 -0.41
N LEU A 215 -16.01 -19.20 -1.74
CA LEU A 215 -14.74 -19.50 -2.43
C LEU A 215 -13.66 -18.50 -2.03
N TRP A 216 -14.01 -17.22 -1.98
CA TRP A 216 -13.08 -16.18 -1.57
C TRP A 216 -12.74 -16.26 -0.08
N TRP A 217 -13.63 -16.79 0.77
CA TRP A 217 -13.34 -17.12 2.17
C TRP A 217 -12.28 -18.21 2.27
N LEU A 218 -12.38 -19.25 1.44
CA LEU A 218 -11.38 -20.33 1.39
C LEU A 218 -9.99 -19.80 1.00
N LEU A 219 -9.92 -18.84 0.06
CA LEU A 219 -8.67 -18.23 -0.37
C LEU A 219 -8.12 -17.23 0.64
N ALA A 220 -8.99 -16.51 1.34
CA ALA A 220 -8.62 -15.48 2.30
C ALA A 220 -8.38 -16.03 3.72
N TRP A 221 -8.80 -17.26 4.02
CA TRP A 221 -8.73 -17.80 5.38
C TRP A 221 -7.33 -17.77 6.00
N PRO A 222 -6.20 -17.98 5.27
CA PRO A 222 -4.88 -17.87 5.87
C PRO A 222 -4.57 -16.44 6.37
N LEU A 223 -5.16 -15.42 5.73
CA LEU A 223 -4.99 -14.02 6.12
C LEU A 223 -5.71 -13.69 7.44
N LEU A 224 -6.73 -14.48 7.83
CA LEU A 224 -7.38 -14.37 9.14
C LEU A 224 -6.44 -14.73 10.30
N MET A 225 -5.41 -15.53 10.03
CA MET A 225 -4.38 -15.88 11.03
C MET A 225 -3.45 -14.68 11.33
N MET A 226 -3.49 -13.66 10.48
CA MET A 226 -2.72 -12.43 10.67
C MET A 226 -3.58 -11.40 11.41
N PRO A 227 -3.26 -11.03 12.67
CA PRO A 227 -4.09 -10.13 13.47
C PRO A 227 -4.33 -8.77 12.81
N MET A 228 -3.37 -8.28 12.04
CA MET A 228 -3.45 -7.00 11.32
C MET A 228 -4.51 -7.06 10.21
N THR A 229 -4.59 -8.16 9.45
CA THR A 229 -5.48 -8.33 8.30
C THR A 229 -6.86 -8.83 8.72
N ALA A 230 -6.95 -9.57 9.83
CA ALA A 230 -8.19 -10.20 10.27
C ALA A 230 -9.33 -9.20 10.48
N SER A 231 -9.05 -8.01 11.03
CA SER A 231 -10.09 -6.99 11.23
C SER A 231 -10.66 -6.45 9.90
N ASN A 232 -9.83 -6.35 8.86
CA ASN A 232 -10.29 -5.98 7.52
C ASN A 232 -11.25 -7.05 6.97
N LEU A 233 -10.85 -8.32 7.02
CA LEU A 233 -11.67 -9.44 6.53
C LEU A 233 -12.97 -9.64 7.33
N ARG A 234 -13.07 -9.13 8.55
CA ARG A 234 -14.33 -9.05 9.30
C ARG A 234 -15.22 -7.89 8.89
N GLY A 235 -14.76 -6.99 7.99
CA GLY A 235 -15.50 -5.83 7.53
C GLY A 235 -15.47 -4.66 8.52
N GLU A 236 -14.41 -4.52 9.31
CA GLU A 236 -14.33 -3.51 10.37
C GLU A 236 -13.84 -2.12 9.87
N ILE A 237 -13.42 -1.97 8.61
CA ILE A 237 -12.93 -0.69 8.08
C ILE A 237 -13.94 0.46 8.26
N PRO A 238 -15.23 0.32 7.90
CA PRO A 238 -16.20 1.40 8.11
C PRO A 238 -16.39 1.78 9.58
N TYR A 239 -16.18 0.83 10.50
CA TYR A 239 -16.21 1.12 11.94
C TYR A 239 -15.02 2.03 12.34
N TYR A 240 -13.79 1.69 11.92
CA TYR A 240 -12.62 2.54 12.21
C TYR A 240 -12.74 3.93 11.60
N LEU A 241 -13.34 4.07 10.41
CA LEU A 241 -13.59 5.37 9.78
C LEU A 241 -14.55 6.23 10.61
N ARG A 242 -15.67 5.65 11.08
CA ARG A 242 -16.63 6.37 11.93
C ARG A 242 -16.06 6.68 13.32
N ASP A 243 -15.28 5.77 13.89
CA ASP A 243 -14.58 5.97 15.17
C ASP A 243 -13.60 7.17 15.08
N ALA A 244 -12.96 7.35 13.92
CA ALA A 244 -12.14 8.51 13.59
C ALA A 244 -12.97 9.76 13.21
N LYS A 245 -14.30 9.77 13.41
CA LYS A 245 -15.25 10.89 13.21
C LYS A 245 -15.53 11.24 11.75
N PHE A 246 -15.23 10.38 10.81
CA PHE A 246 -15.67 10.59 9.44
C PHE A 246 -17.18 10.31 9.32
N ASP A 247 -17.90 11.22 8.66
CA ASP A 247 -19.33 11.10 8.38
C ASP A 247 -19.70 12.01 7.19
N PRO A 248 -20.35 11.48 6.13
CA PRO A 248 -20.72 10.10 5.87
C PRO A 248 -19.57 9.20 5.47
N VAL A 249 -19.74 7.87 5.65
CA VAL A 249 -18.88 6.81 5.12
C VAL A 249 -19.66 5.99 4.11
N HIS A 250 -19.26 6.03 2.85
CA HIS A 250 -19.92 5.36 1.74
C HIS A 250 -19.02 4.30 1.11
N THR A 251 -19.61 3.17 0.71
CA THR A 251 -18.97 2.22 -0.19
C THR A 251 -19.17 2.70 -1.63
N GLN A 252 -18.08 2.88 -2.38
CA GLN A 252 -18.11 3.34 -3.77
C GLN A 252 -18.02 2.20 -4.79
N GLY A 253 -17.57 1.02 -4.39
CA GLY A 253 -17.44 -0.12 -5.26
C GLY A 253 -16.64 -1.26 -4.65
N ARG A 254 -16.57 -2.38 -5.39
CA ARG A 254 -15.77 -3.54 -5.04
C ARG A 254 -15.02 -4.06 -6.25
N ARG A 255 -13.82 -4.59 -6.01
CA ARG A 255 -12.99 -5.23 -7.02
C ARG A 255 -12.53 -6.60 -6.52
N MET A 256 -12.41 -7.58 -7.44
CA MET A 256 -11.93 -8.93 -7.15
C MET A 256 -12.63 -9.60 -5.97
N GLN A 257 -13.90 -9.23 -5.68
CA GLN A 257 -14.72 -9.77 -4.59
C GLN A 257 -14.11 -9.68 -3.19
N LEU A 258 -12.95 -9.04 -3.04
CA LEU A 258 -12.14 -8.95 -1.82
C LEU A 258 -11.68 -7.53 -1.49
N LEU A 259 -11.57 -6.65 -2.47
CA LEU A 259 -11.20 -5.25 -2.28
C LEU A 259 -12.45 -4.37 -2.32
N THR A 260 -12.59 -3.48 -1.36
CA THR A 260 -13.68 -2.49 -1.32
C THR A 260 -13.11 -1.09 -1.34
N PHE A 261 -13.78 -0.19 -2.05
CA PHE A 261 -13.51 1.23 -2.10
C PHE A 261 -14.49 1.95 -1.19
N TRP A 262 -13.99 2.71 -0.23
CA TRP A 262 -14.79 3.56 0.65
C TRP A 262 -14.41 5.02 0.45
N GLN A 263 -15.39 5.88 0.54
CA GLN A 263 -15.23 7.31 0.71
C GLN A 263 -15.74 7.72 2.09
N ALA A 264 -14.94 8.48 2.79
CA ALA A 264 -15.24 9.00 4.11
C ALA A 264 -15.01 10.52 4.12
N ILE A 265 -15.99 11.27 4.58
CA ILE A 265 -15.96 12.75 4.55
C ILE A 265 -15.65 13.25 5.95
N LYS A 266 -14.76 14.24 6.05
CA LYS A 266 -14.64 15.03 7.28
C LYS A 266 -15.75 16.08 7.28
N PRO A 267 -16.65 16.09 8.27
CA PRO A 267 -17.73 17.06 8.32
C PRO A 267 -17.21 18.50 8.27
N MET A 268 -18.01 19.39 7.73
CA MET A 268 -17.76 20.84 7.81
C MET A 268 -17.87 21.29 9.27
N ASN A 269 -17.13 22.31 9.65
CA ASN A 269 -17.32 22.92 10.95
C ASN A 269 -18.71 23.58 11.01
N PRO A 270 -19.44 23.49 12.14
CA PRO A 270 -20.72 24.20 12.27
C PRO A 270 -20.53 25.69 12.03
N GLY A 271 -21.20 26.23 10.97
CA GLY A 271 -21.17 27.66 10.63
C GLY A 271 -20.20 28.06 9.51
N GLU A 272 -19.44 27.12 8.92
CA GLU A 272 -18.68 27.40 7.70
C GLU A 272 -19.57 27.21 6.45
N PRO A 273 -19.57 28.16 5.50
CA PRO A 273 -20.34 28.00 4.24
C PRO A 273 -19.72 26.87 3.39
N SER A 274 -20.59 26.08 2.76
CA SER A 274 -20.25 24.99 1.82
C SER A 274 -19.64 25.50 0.51
#